data_bd1568729c098e8050e5f6ac2b87d68d
#
_entry.id   bd1568729c098e8050e5f6ac2b87d68d
#
_cell.length_a   1.000
_cell.length_b   1.000
_cell.length_c   1.000
_cell.angle_alpha   90.00
_cell.angle_beta   90.00
_cell.angle_gamma   90.00
#
_symmetry.space_group_name_H-M   'P 1'
#
loop_
_entity.id
_entity.type
_entity.pdbx_description
1 polymer ?
#
loop_
_entity_poly.entity_id
_entity_poly.type
_entity_poly.pdbx_seq_one_letter_code
_entity_poly.pdbx_strand_id
1 'polypeptide(L)'
;MRKFKIVFVCTGNTCRSPMAEIILKQKLKFAGKTDVLVTSAGLSAEKGGKISKNSAKALKELGYKSYSFKSKPLTAQMLSRADLVLCMTKSHKDWLHGYENVFTISEYTGLSDVPDPYGGDLSLYIKTSHHIVDACDIILEKILNT
;
A
#
# COMPACT_ATOMS: atom_id res chain seq x y z
N MET A 1 -9.18 -8.28 21.07
CA MET A 1 -8.20 -7.18 21.01
C MET A 1 -8.27 -6.47 19.67
N ARG A 2 -8.36 -5.15 19.72
CA ARG A 2 -8.46 -4.34 18.51
C ARG A 2 -7.11 -4.33 17.76
N LYS A 3 -7.16 -4.57 16.46
CA LYS A 3 -5.95 -4.50 15.62
C LYS A 3 -5.73 -3.07 15.11
N PHE A 4 -4.47 -2.69 14.94
CA PHE A 4 -4.11 -1.44 14.29
C PHE A 4 -4.32 -1.59 12.79
N LYS A 5 -5.16 -0.73 12.19
CA LYS A 5 -5.57 -0.87 10.78
C LYS A 5 -4.89 0.13 9.89
N ILE A 6 -4.20 -0.38 8.86
CA ILE A 6 -3.52 0.43 7.85
C ILE A 6 -4.20 0.19 6.50
N VAL A 7 -4.48 1.28 5.77
CA VAL A 7 -5.01 1.23 4.41
C VAL A 7 -4.06 1.96 3.47
N PHE A 8 -3.54 1.25 2.47
CA PHE A 8 -2.78 1.88 1.38
C PHE A 8 -3.73 2.30 0.26
N VAL A 9 -3.53 3.49 -0.29
CA VAL A 9 -4.41 4.07 -1.30
C VAL A 9 -3.63 4.48 -2.54
N CYS A 10 -4.11 4.06 -3.71
CA CYS A 10 -3.67 4.56 -5.01
C CYS A 10 -4.90 4.76 -5.90
N THR A 11 -4.71 4.92 -7.21
CA THR A 11 -5.83 5.18 -8.12
C THR A 11 -6.70 3.95 -8.35
N GLY A 12 -6.13 2.91 -8.98
CA GLY A 12 -6.91 1.74 -9.42
C GLY A 12 -6.84 0.53 -8.51
N ASN A 13 -6.01 0.57 -7.48
CA ASN A 13 -5.80 -0.56 -6.58
C ASN A 13 -5.37 -1.85 -7.31
N THR A 14 -4.55 -1.70 -8.34
CA THR A 14 -4.01 -2.84 -9.10
C THR A 14 -2.49 -2.85 -9.20
N CYS A 15 -1.82 -1.75 -8.91
CA CYS A 15 -0.35 -1.63 -9.01
C CYS A 15 0.31 -1.32 -7.67
N ARG A 16 0.37 -0.03 -7.31
CA ARG A 16 1.16 0.44 -6.15
C ARG A 16 0.62 -0.03 -4.81
N SER A 17 -0.64 0.22 -4.54
CA SER A 17 -1.22 -0.12 -3.22
C SER A 17 -1.31 -1.63 -2.98
N PRO A 18 -1.59 -2.49 -3.98
CA PRO A 18 -1.49 -3.93 -3.78
C PRO A 18 -0.09 -4.40 -3.44
N MET A 19 0.94 -3.85 -4.10
CA MET A 19 2.33 -4.21 -3.77
C MET A 19 2.65 -3.83 -2.32
N ALA A 20 2.26 -2.63 -1.89
CA ALA A 20 2.48 -2.18 -0.52
C ALA A 20 1.78 -3.08 0.50
N GLU A 21 0.52 -3.45 0.22
CA GLU A 21 -0.23 -4.36 1.08
C GLU A 21 0.47 -5.71 1.24
N ILE A 22 0.87 -6.31 0.13
CA ILE A 22 1.50 -7.64 0.13
C ILE A 22 2.87 -7.59 0.82
N ILE A 23 3.67 -6.58 0.52
CA ILE A 23 5.00 -6.43 1.11
C ILE A 23 4.92 -6.21 2.61
N LEU A 24 4.08 -5.28 3.06
CA LEU A 24 3.97 -4.99 4.49
C LEU A 24 3.40 -6.17 5.28
N LYS A 25 2.41 -6.87 4.74
CA LYS A 25 1.88 -8.08 5.38
C LYS A 25 2.95 -9.12 5.63
N GLN A 26 3.80 -9.37 4.64
CA GLN A 26 4.88 -10.37 4.80
C GLN A 26 5.95 -9.90 5.77
N LYS A 27 6.30 -8.62 5.76
CA LYS A 27 7.25 -8.06 6.72
C LYS A 27 6.74 -8.16 8.15
N LEU A 28 5.46 -7.87 8.38
CA LEU A 28 4.83 -8.01 9.69
C LEU A 28 4.84 -9.46 10.17
N LYS A 29 4.56 -10.38 9.27
CA LYS A 29 4.60 -11.83 9.58
C LYS A 29 5.99 -12.26 10.00
N PHE A 30 7.03 -11.83 9.27
CA PHE A 30 8.42 -12.13 9.62
C PHE A 30 8.81 -11.54 10.98
N ALA A 31 8.29 -10.37 11.31
CA ALA A 31 8.56 -9.71 12.58
C ALA A 31 7.75 -10.29 13.76
N GLY A 32 6.86 -11.24 13.48
CA GLY A 32 5.96 -11.80 14.50
C GLY A 32 4.91 -10.84 15.01
N LYS A 33 4.64 -9.76 14.27
CA LYS A 33 3.66 -8.74 14.65
C LYS A 33 2.29 -9.12 14.10
N THR A 34 1.38 -9.55 14.99
CA THR A 34 0.09 -10.12 14.60
C THR A 34 -1.10 -9.19 14.86
N ASP A 35 -0.89 -8.05 15.48
CA ASP A 35 -1.96 -7.10 15.86
C ASP A 35 -2.10 -5.92 14.90
N VAL A 36 -1.60 -6.06 13.66
CA VAL A 36 -1.73 -5.07 12.59
C VAL A 36 -2.47 -5.69 11.42
N LEU A 37 -3.51 -5.00 10.98
CA LEU A 37 -4.31 -5.41 9.82
C LEU A 37 -3.99 -4.47 8.66
N VAL A 38 -3.52 -5.00 7.54
CA VAL A 38 -3.14 -4.22 6.36
C VAL A 38 -4.10 -4.52 5.22
N THR A 39 -4.62 -3.48 4.59
CA THR A 39 -5.44 -3.60 3.39
C THR A 39 -5.08 -2.48 2.43
N SER A 40 -5.69 -2.48 1.26
CA SER A 40 -5.51 -1.43 0.26
C SER A 40 -6.80 -1.19 -0.49
N ALA A 41 -6.91 -0.01 -1.10
CA ALA A 41 -8.08 0.37 -1.88
C ALA A 41 -7.68 1.45 -2.90
N GLY A 42 -8.56 1.74 -3.85
CA GLY A 42 -8.32 2.75 -4.87
C GLY A 42 -9.41 3.79 -4.95
N LEU A 43 -9.01 5.01 -5.29
CA LEU A 43 -9.96 6.13 -5.47
C LEU A 43 -10.93 5.87 -6.63
N SER A 44 -10.48 5.18 -7.67
CA SER A 44 -11.26 4.84 -8.86
C SER A 44 -11.10 3.36 -9.20
N ALA A 45 -11.11 2.50 -8.20
CA ALA A 45 -10.90 1.07 -8.38
C ALA A 45 -12.20 0.36 -8.73
N GLU A 46 -12.09 -0.68 -9.54
CA GLU A 46 -13.17 -1.64 -9.77
C GLU A 46 -13.14 -2.69 -8.66
N LYS A 47 -14.31 -3.21 -8.29
CA LYS A 47 -14.40 -4.28 -7.32
C LYS A 47 -14.06 -5.61 -7.98
N GLY A 48 -13.13 -6.36 -7.37
CA GLY A 48 -12.80 -7.71 -7.80
C GLY A 48 -11.79 -7.82 -8.94
N GLY A 49 -11.11 -6.71 -9.29
CA GLY A 49 -10.04 -6.75 -10.28
C GLY A 49 -8.78 -7.42 -9.74
N LYS A 50 -7.97 -7.95 -10.65
CA LYS A 50 -6.71 -8.62 -10.29
C LYS A 50 -5.58 -7.62 -10.15
N ILE A 51 -4.54 -8.00 -9.39
CA ILE A 51 -3.28 -7.26 -9.38
C ILE A 51 -2.70 -7.22 -10.81
N SER A 52 -2.08 -6.11 -11.21
CA SER A 52 -1.50 -5.99 -12.53
C SER A 52 -0.41 -7.05 -12.73
N LYS A 53 -0.28 -7.50 -13.98
CA LYS A 53 0.67 -8.56 -14.35
C LYS A 53 2.11 -8.18 -13.97
N ASN A 54 2.52 -6.95 -14.27
CA ASN A 54 3.87 -6.50 -13.98
C ASN A 54 4.11 -6.28 -12.48
N SER A 55 3.08 -5.89 -11.72
CA SER A 55 3.19 -5.81 -10.27
C SER A 55 3.40 -7.20 -9.65
N ALA A 56 2.65 -8.20 -10.11
CA ALA A 56 2.82 -9.58 -9.65
C ALA A 56 4.20 -10.12 -9.97
N LYS A 57 4.71 -9.84 -11.19
CA LYS A 57 6.06 -10.26 -11.61
C LYS A 57 7.14 -9.57 -10.77
N ALA A 58 6.99 -8.27 -10.50
CA ALA A 58 7.95 -7.52 -9.69
C ALA A 58 8.01 -8.08 -8.26
N LEU A 59 6.87 -8.37 -7.66
CA LEU A 59 6.79 -8.99 -6.32
C LEU A 59 7.50 -10.34 -6.30
N LYS A 60 7.27 -11.18 -7.30
CA LYS A 60 7.90 -12.48 -7.42
C LYS A 60 9.42 -12.36 -7.52
N GLU A 61 9.90 -11.40 -8.30
CA GLU A 61 11.33 -11.12 -8.47
C GLU A 61 11.99 -10.77 -7.13
N LEU A 62 11.27 -10.07 -6.25
CA LEU A 62 11.74 -9.70 -4.92
C LEU A 62 11.51 -10.78 -3.86
N GLY A 63 10.94 -11.92 -4.24
CA GLY A 63 10.68 -13.02 -3.32
C GLY A 63 9.38 -12.90 -2.53
N TYR A 64 8.50 -11.99 -2.90
CA TYR A 64 7.19 -11.86 -2.25
C TYR A 64 6.16 -12.69 -3.01
N LYS A 65 5.35 -13.44 -2.28
CA LYS A 65 4.27 -14.22 -2.86
C LYS A 65 3.01 -13.38 -2.95
N SER A 66 2.46 -13.24 -4.16
CA SER A 66 1.12 -12.69 -4.32
C SER A 66 0.11 -13.78 -3.96
N TYR A 67 -0.90 -13.39 -3.21
CA TYR A 67 -2.06 -14.22 -2.95
C TYR A 67 -3.19 -13.80 -3.91
N SER A 68 -4.38 -14.39 -3.78
CA SER A 68 -5.55 -14.02 -4.59
C SER A 68 -6.02 -12.61 -4.24
N PHE A 69 -5.29 -11.62 -4.72
CA PHE A 69 -5.61 -10.21 -4.49
C PHE A 69 -6.82 -9.80 -5.33
N LYS A 70 -7.72 -9.03 -4.72
CA LYS A 70 -8.85 -8.42 -5.44
C LYS A 70 -8.91 -6.94 -5.12
N SER A 71 -8.96 -6.12 -6.16
CA SER A 71 -9.09 -4.68 -6.02
C SER A 71 -10.44 -4.28 -5.43
N LYS A 72 -10.48 -3.14 -4.76
CA LYS A 72 -11.72 -2.60 -4.20
C LYS A 72 -11.67 -1.08 -4.14
N PRO A 73 -12.84 -0.43 -4.33
CA PRO A 73 -12.92 1.02 -4.16
C PRO A 73 -12.75 1.42 -2.70
N LEU A 74 -12.13 2.56 -2.48
CA LEU A 74 -12.02 3.16 -1.17
C LEU A 74 -13.40 3.68 -0.73
N THR A 75 -13.79 3.38 0.50
CA THR A 75 -15.07 3.82 1.05
C THR A 75 -14.86 4.74 2.26
N ALA A 76 -15.86 5.56 2.55
CA ALA A 76 -15.85 6.40 3.75
C ALA A 76 -15.72 5.57 5.01
N GLN A 77 -16.33 4.39 5.03
CA GLN A 77 -16.23 3.47 6.17
C GLN A 77 -14.80 2.98 6.39
N MET A 78 -14.08 2.64 5.31
CA MET A 78 -12.67 2.25 5.42
C MET A 78 -11.84 3.39 6.00
N LEU A 79 -12.06 4.61 5.53
CA LEU A 79 -11.34 5.80 6.02
C LEU A 79 -11.61 6.06 7.50
N SER A 80 -12.86 5.96 7.93
CA SER A 80 -13.22 6.24 9.32
C SER A 80 -12.74 5.16 10.29
N ARG A 81 -12.60 3.92 9.82
CA ARG A 81 -12.17 2.78 10.65
C ARG A 81 -10.66 2.55 10.64
N ALA A 82 -9.93 3.14 9.71
CA ALA A 82 -8.48 2.99 9.64
C ALA A 82 -7.81 3.80 10.74
N ASP A 83 -6.74 3.27 11.30
CA ASP A 83 -5.86 4.03 12.20
C ASP A 83 -4.86 4.85 11.41
N LEU A 84 -4.48 4.36 10.22
CA LEU A 84 -3.51 5.01 9.35
C LEU A 84 -3.88 4.75 7.90
N VAL A 85 -4.02 5.82 7.12
CA VAL A 85 -4.24 5.75 5.67
C VAL A 85 -3.01 6.34 4.98
N LEU A 86 -2.38 5.54 4.11
CA LEU A 86 -1.16 5.94 3.41
C LEU A 86 -1.40 6.00 1.92
N CYS A 87 -1.39 7.22 1.39
CA CYS A 87 -1.57 7.48 -0.04
C CYS A 87 -0.24 7.42 -0.77
N MET A 88 -0.21 6.83 -1.93
CA MET A 88 1.00 6.69 -2.75
C MET A 88 1.54 8.04 -3.20
N THR A 89 0.67 9.04 -3.43
CA THR A 89 1.05 10.39 -3.83
C THR A 89 0.20 11.44 -3.15
N LYS A 90 0.68 12.68 -3.21
CA LYS A 90 -0.06 13.85 -2.72
C LYS A 90 -1.40 14.01 -3.45
N SER A 91 -1.46 13.71 -4.74
CA SER A 91 -2.71 13.84 -5.50
C SER A 91 -3.79 12.91 -4.96
N HIS A 92 -3.43 11.72 -4.49
CA HIS A 92 -4.41 10.83 -3.84
C HIS A 92 -4.91 11.43 -2.53
N LYS A 93 -4.00 11.97 -1.72
CA LYS A 93 -4.38 12.59 -0.45
C LYS A 93 -5.29 13.79 -0.64
N ASP A 94 -5.07 14.58 -1.69
CA ASP A 94 -5.86 15.78 -1.96
C ASP A 94 -7.36 15.48 -2.18
N TRP A 95 -7.69 14.25 -2.55
CA TRP A 95 -9.09 13.79 -2.66
C TRP A 95 -9.72 13.41 -1.33
N LEU A 96 -8.94 13.36 -0.24
CA LEU A 96 -9.38 12.83 1.04
C LEU A 96 -9.36 13.91 2.13
N HIS A 97 -10.07 15.00 1.88
CA HIS A 97 -10.17 16.12 2.83
C HIS A 97 -10.94 15.73 4.09
N GLY A 98 -10.56 16.32 5.21
CA GLY A 98 -11.29 16.17 6.47
C GLY A 98 -10.95 14.95 7.29
N TYR A 99 -9.98 14.15 6.88
CA TYR A 99 -9.52 12.98 7.62
C TYR A 99 -8.14 13.24 8.21
N GLU A 100 -8.01 13.18 9.53
CA GLU A 100 -6.75 13.44 10.23
C GLU A 100 -5.76 12.27 10.15
N ASN A 101 -6.25 11.09 9.83
CA ASN A 101 -5.45 9.86 9.77
C ASN A 101 -4.84 9.58 8.38
N VAL A 102 -4.94 10.52 7.44
CA VAL A 102 -4.46 10.35 6.07
C VAL A 102 -3.13 11.07 5.87
N PHE A 103 -2.13 10.31 5.42
CA PHE A 103 -0.78 10.80 5.11
C PHE A 103 -0.34 10.29 3.75
N THR A 104 0.59 11.00 3.11
CA THR A 104 1.28 10.45 1.95
C THR A 104 2.43 9.56 2.42
N ILE A 105 2.94 8.72 1.51
CA ILE A 105 4.17 7.95 1.78
C ILE A 105 5.30 8.91 2.18
N SER A 106 5.45 10.03 1.46
CA SER A 106 6.47 11.02 1.75
C SER A 106 6.35 11.62 3.15
N GLU A 107 5.14 12.01 3.54
CA GLU A 107 4.91 12.58 4.88
C GLU A 107 5.22 11.59 6.00
N TYR A 108 4.86 10.33 5.80
CA TYR A 108 5.01 9.33 6.86
C TYR A 108 6.41 8.73 6.93
N THR A 109 7.07 8.52 5.80
CA THR A 109 8.36 7.82 5.75
C THR A 109 9.56 8.73 5.54
N GLY A 110 9.39 9.94 5.01
CA GLY A 110 10.47 10.82 4.60
C GLY A 110 11.04 10.50 3.23
N LEU A 111 10.62 9.39 2.61
CA LEU A 111 11.00 9.07 1.23
C LEU A 111 10.10 9.83 0.26
N SER A 112 10.45 9.84 -1.02
CA SER A 112 9.57 10.44 -2.03
C SER A 112 8.28 9.65 -2.19
N ASP A 113 7.23 10.29 -2.70
CA ASP A 113 6.01 9.60 -3.10
C ASP A 113 6.32 8.57 -4.18
N VAL A 114 5.42 7.60 -4.34
CA VAL A 114 5.59 6.48 -5.27
C VAL A 114 4.98 6.84 -6.63
N PRO A 115 5.79 7.10 -7.67
CA PRO A 115 5.26 7.43 -8.99
C PRO A 115 4.46 6.27 -9.59
N ASP A 116 3.51 6.60 -10.47
CA ASP A 116 2.70 5.58 -11.14
C ASP A 116 3.51 4.87 -12.24
N PRO A 117 3.74 3.54 -12.14
CA PRO A 117 4.47 2.81 -13.17
C PRO A 117 3.59 2.43 -14.37
N TYR A 118 2.31 2.76 -14.35
CA TYR A 118 1.36 2.38 -15.39
C TYR A 118 1.87 2.79 -16.78
N GLY A 119 1.81 1.84 -17.73
CA GLY A 119 2.33 2.05 -19.08
C GLY A 119 3.82 1.82 -19.24
N GLY A 120 4.54 1.61 -18.12
CA GLY A 120 5.96 1.28 -18.16
C GLY A 120 6.22 -0.21 -18.33
N ASP A 121 7.49 -0.54 -18.51
CA ASP A 121 7.93 -1.94 -18.64
C ASP A 121 8.13 -2.59 -17.26
N LEU A 122 8.48 -3.87 -17.27
CA LEU A 122 8.73 -4.62 -16.04
C LEU A 122 9.84 -3.99 -15.19
N SER A 123 10.88 -3.46 -15.83
CA SER A 123 11.99 -2.80 -15.13
C SER A 123 11.50 -1.64 -14.28
N LEU A 124 10.57 -0.83 -14.79
CA LEU A 124 9.98 0.28 -14.04
C LEU A 124 9.14 -0.23 -12.85
N TYR A 125 8.39 -1.31 -13.03
CA TYR A 125 7.62 -1.93 -11.94
C TYR A 125 8.54 -2.50 -10.86
N ILE A 126 9.67 -3.10 -11.23
CA ILE A 126 10.67 -3.59 -10.27
C ILE A 126 11.26 -2.42 -9.47
N LYS A 127 11.61 -1.32 -10.15
CA LYS A 127 12.11 -0.11 -9.49
C LYS A 127 11.07 0.44 -8.51
N THR A 128 9.81 0.49 -8.93
CA THR A 128 8.71 0.95 -8.08
C THR A 128 8.55 0.04 -6.86
N SER A 129 8.66 -1.28 -7.05
CA SER A 129 8.56 -2.23 -5.94
C SER A 129 9.69 -2.08 -4.93
N HIS A 130 10.91 -1.79 -5.37
CA HIS A 130 12.03 -1.49 -4.45
C HIS A 130 11.74 -0.26 -3.61
N HIS A 131 11.18 0.79 -4.22
CA HIS A 131 10.79 2.00 -3.51
C HIS A 131 9.74 1.69 -2.42
N ILE A 132 8.77 0.86 -2.75
CA ILE A 132 7.73 0.43 -1.81
C ILE A 132 8.32 -0.44 -0.69
N VAL A 133 9.26 -1.33 -0.99
CA VAL A 133 9.97 -2.11 0.03
C VAL A 133 10.64 -1.19 1.03
N ASP A 134 11.37 -0.18 0.56
CA ASP A 134 12.05 0.78 1.43
C ASP A 134 11.05 1.53 2.31
N ALA A 135 9.94 1.96 1.72
CA ALA A 135 8.87 2.62 2.48
C ALA A 135 8.29 1.69 3.55
N CYS A 136 8.02 0.44 3.19
CA CYS A 136 7.47 -0.54 4.13
C CYS A 136 8.44 -0.88 5.27
N ASP A 137 9.74 -0.86 5.02
CA ASP A 137 10.76 -1.03 6.08
C ASP A 137 10.63 0.09 7.12
N ILE A 138 10.48 1.32 6.68
CA ILE A 138 10.32 2.47 7.59
C ILE A 138 8.98 2.38 8.33
N ILE A 139 7.91 2.04 7.63
CA ILE A 139 6.58 1.88 8.23
C ILE A 139 6.63 0.81 9.34
N LEU A 140 7.23 -0.32 9.05
CA LEU A 140 7.39 -1.41 10.03
C LEU A 140 8.17 -0.95 11.25
N GLU A 141 9.30 -0.27 11.05
CA GLU A 141 10.11 0.26 12.14
C GLU A 141 9.31 1.17 13.05
N LYS A 142 8.54 2.09 12.47
CA LYS A 142 7.68 3.00 13.24
C LYS A 142 6.62 2.25 14.04
N ILE A 143 6.01 1.24 13.45
CA ILE A 143 4.99 0.42 14.11
C ILE A 143 5.60 -0.35 15.28
N LEU A 144 6.78 -0.93 15.09
CA LEU A 144 7.44 -1.73 16.14
C LEU A 144 7.93 -0.87 17.30
N ASN A 145 8.17 0.41 17.08
CA ASN A 145 8.68 1.35 18.08
C ASN A 145 7.60 2.16 18.80
N THR A 146 6.34 1.82 18.58
CA THR A 146 5.23 2.51 19.27
C THR A 146 4.67 1.70 20.42
#